data_5f964bea0c96c20fdafc469afe6c3fde
#
_entry.id   5f964bea0c96c20fdafc469afe6c3fde
#
_cell.length_a   1.000
_cell.length_b   1.000
_cell.length_c   1.000
_cell.angle_alpha   90.00
_cell.angle_beta   90.00
_cell.angle_gamma   90.00
#
_symmetry.space_group_name_H-M   'P 1'
#
loop_
_entity.id
_entity.type
_entity.pdbx_description
1 polymer ?
#
loop_
_entity_poly.entity_id
_entity_poly.type
_entity_poly.pdbx_seq_one_letter_code
_entity_poly.pdbx_strand_id
1 'polypeptide(L)'
;MDSTAQLALPLVQPGQAQKHVTVNEALMRLDAIAALVLASRSLASPPPEAVEGSAWALPAQPAGDWAGQGGRIAVRANGGWVFLSPRRGWRAWIADEHQSALHDGTAWRGGAVALSPSGAGSFLQIREFDHGVGAGDSSVTEGVIPANALVFAVTARVIAAITGTLGSWQLGNAGAPDRFGAGMGLQVGAFARGLLAAPMAYYQPTPLVLTATGGSFSGGAVRFAVHYFEPSLPGE
;
A
#
# COMPACT_ATOMS: atom_id res chain seq x y z
N MET A 1 -24.00 -20.86 -10.56
CA MET A 1 -23.92 -19.66 -9.69
C MET A 1 -25.22 -18.90 -9.80
N ASP A 2 -25.83 -18.54 -8.68
CA ASP A 2 -27.09 -17.79 -8.68
C ASP A 2 -26.91 -16.30 -8.41
N SER A 3 -25.66 -15.89 -8.14
CA SER A 3 -25.26 -14.50 -7.89
C SER A 3 -23.81 -14.22 -8.32
N THR A 4 -23.48 -12.92 -8.43
CA THR A 4 -22.10 -12.46 -8.71
C THR A 4 -21.19 -12.66 -7.49
N ALA A 5 -19.86 -12.69 -7.70
CA ALA A 5 -18.90 -13.11 -6.70
C ALA A 5 -18.63 -12.06 -5.60
N GLN A 6 -18.65 -10.76 -5.92
CA GLN A 6 -18.28 -9.70 -4.97
C GLN A 6 -19.52 -9.08 -4.29
N LEU A 7 -20.50 -8.62 -5.07
CA LEU A 7 -21.67 -7.91 -4.58
C LEU A 7 -22.89 -8.79 -4.40
N ALA A 8 -22.78 -10.09 -4.69
CA ALA A 8 -23.88 -11.06 -4.63
C ALA A 8 -25.13 -10.62 -5.43
N LEU A 9 -24.93 -9.91 -6.58
CA LEU A 9 -26.03 -9.51 -7.44
C LEU A 9 -26.71 -10.75 -8.02
N PRO A 10 -28.05 -10.87 -7.93
CA PRO A 10 -28.75 -12.04 -8.43
C PRO A 10 -28.62 -12.14 -9.95
N LEU A 11 -28.32 -13.34 -10.45
CA LEU A 11 -28.21 -13.61 -11.89
C LEU A 11 -29.57 -14.04 -12.44
N VAL A 12 -29.84 -13.62 -13.67
CA VAL A 12 -31.07 -13.98 -14.39
C VAL A 12 -31.03 -15.45 -14.74
N GLN A 13 -32.07 -16.19 -14.36
CA GLN A 13 -32.18 -17.61 -14.65
C GLN A 13 -32.60 -17.88 -16.12
N PRO A 14 -32.20 -19.02 -16.71
CA PRO A 14 -32.60 -19.39 -18.07
C PRO A 14 -34.12 -19.51 -18.20
N GLY A 15 -34.75 -18.64 -18.93
CA GLY A 15 -36.22 -18.68 -19.13
C GLY A 15 -36.72 -17.97 -20.38
N GLN A 16 -35.91 -17.13 -21.02
CA GLN A 16 -36.28 -16.43 -22.24
C GLN A 16 -35.07 -16.23 -23.15
N ALA A 17 -35.12 -16.82 -24.36
CA ALA A 17 -34.30 -16.56 -25.55
C ALA A 17 -32.95 -15.82 -25.28
N GLN A 18 -31.99 -16.48 -24.62
CA GLN A 18 -30.58 -16.04 -24.42
C GLN A 18 -30.37 -14.64 -23.78
N LYS A 19 -31.38 -13.89 -23.42
CA LYS A 19 -31.26 -12.56 -22.77
C LYS A 19 -30.48 -12.63 -21.45
N HIS A 20 -30.58 -13.75 -20.73
CA HIS A 20 -29.87 -13.99 -19.49
C HIS A 20 -28.33 -13.95 -19.66
N VAL A 21 -27.79 -14.35 -20.81
CA VAL A 21 -26.34 -14.36 -21.07
C VAL A 21 -25.81 -12.93 -21.08
N THR A 22 -26.39 -12.05 -21.91
CA THR A 22 -25.94 -10.64 -22.03
C THR A 22 -26.14 -9.86 -20.73
N VAL A 23 -27.27 -10.09 -20.02
CA VAL A 23 -27.53 -9.41 -18.74
C VAL A 23 -26.54 -9.89 -17.68
N ASN A 24 -26.31 -11.20 -17.57
CA ASN A 24 -25.39 -11.75 -16.58
C ASN A 24 -23.94 -11.32 -16.85
N GLU A 25 -23.51 -11.25 -18.12
CA GLU A 25 -22.20 -10.67 -18.46
C GLU A 25 -22.08 -9.19 -18.02
N ALA A 26 -23.13 -8.39 -18.21
CA ALA A 26 -23.13 -7.00 -17.76
C ALA A 26 -23.08 -6.90 -16.24
N LEU A 27 -23.83 -7.75 -15.52
CA LEU A 27 -23.78 -7.80 -14.05
C LEU A 27 -22.41 -8.21 -13.52
N MET A 28 -21.75 -9.20 -14.14
CA MET A 28 -20.39 -9.59 -13.76
C MET A 28 -19.37 -8.47 -13.99
N ARG A 29 -19.50 -7.72 -15.09
CA ARG A 29 -18.64 -6.56 -15.34
C ARG A 29 -18.87 -5.44 -14.31
N LEU A 30 -20.13 -5.17 -13.95
CA LEU A 30 -20.47 -4.20 -12.92
C LEU A 30 -19.94 -4.65 -11.54
N ASP A 31 -20.11 -5.91 -11.20
CA ASP A 31 -19.60 -6.50 -9.97
C ASP A 31 -18.08 -6.29 -9.83
N ALA A 32 -17.33 -6.50 -10.92
CA ALA A 32 -15.88 -6.35 -10.92
C ALA A 32 -15.40 -4.90 -10.74
N ILE A 33 -16.20 -3.89 -11.17
CA ILE A 33 -15.74 -2.48 -11.18
C ILE A 33 -16.40 -1.59 -10.12
N ALA A 34 -17.53 -1.99 -9.55
CA ALA A 34 -18.29 -1.15 -8.63
C ALA A 34 -17.54 -0.91 -7.31
N ALA A 35 -16.78 -1.91 -6.84
CA ALA A 35 -15.86 -1.79 -5.70
C ALA A 35 -14.54 -2.47 -6.09
N LEU A 36 -13.82 -1.87 -7.05
CA LEU A 36 -12.67 -2.50 -7.71
C LEU A 36 -11.53 -2.77 -6.72
N VAL A 37 -11.31 -4.05 -6.45
CA VAL A 37 -10.17 -4.58 -5.72
C VAL A 37 -9.29 -5.35 -6.70
N LEU A 38 -8.06 -4.91 -6.85
CA LEU A 38 -7.03 -5.57 -7.66
C LEU A 38 -6.11 -6.36 -6.73
N ALA A 39 -6.05 -7.67 -6.91
CA ALA A 39 -5.20 -8.53 -6.10
C ALA A 39 -3.72 -8.13 -6.21
N SER A 40 -3.30 -7.71 -7.41
CA SER A 40 -1.98 -7.16 -7.71
C SER A 40 -2.02 -6.32 -8.98
N ARG A 41 -1.02 -5.45 -9.15
CA ARG A 41 -0.73 -4.72 -10.39
C ARG A 41 0.64 -5.02 -10.97
N SER A 42 1.37 -5.94 -10.38
CA SER A 42 2.74 -6.32 -10.76
C SER A 42 2.86 -7.74 -11.29
N LEU A 43 1.83 -8.58 -11.09
CA LEU A 43 1.86 -9.97 -11.51
C LEU A 43 1.79 -10.07 -13.04
N ALA A 44 2.80 -10.74 -13.64
CA ALA A 44 2.92 -10.84 -15.10
C ALA A 44 2.18 -12.04 -15.71
N SER A 45 1.82 -13.05 -14.93
CA SER A 45 1.10 -14.24 -15.39
C SER A 45 -0.01 -14.62 -14.41
N PRO A 46 -1.08 -15.29 -14.89
CA PRO A 46 -2.17 -15.70 -14.01
C PRO A 46 -1.69 -16.62 -12.88
N PRO A 47 -2.20 -16.43 -11.65
CA PRO A 47 -1.95 -17.38 -10.58
C PRO A 47 -2.63 -18.73 -10.90
N PRO A 48 -2.05 -19.87 -10.48
CA PRO A 48 -2.59 -21.20 -10.80
C PRO A 48 -3.98 -21.43 -10.17
N GLU A 49 -4.27 -20.80 -9.04
CA GLU A 49 -5.54 -20.92 -8.32
C GLU A 49 -6.23 -19.56 -8.23
N ALA A 50 -6.62 -19.01 -9.38
CA ALA A 50 -7.36 -17.76 -9.40
C ALA A 50 -8.80 -17.98 -8.92
N VAL A 51 -9.19 -17.25 -7.86
CA VAL A 51 -10.54 -17.32 -7.30
C VAL A 51 -11.52 -16.55 -8.20
N GLU A 52 -12.70 -17.12 -8.39
CA GLU A 52 -13.79 -16.49 -9.16
C GLU A 52 -14.13 -15.10 -8.61
N GLY A 53 -14.25 -14.11 -9.48
CA GLY A 53 -14.50 -12.71 -9.14
C GLY A 53 -13.24 -11.90 -8.79
N SER A 54 -12.07 -12.53 -8.61
CA SER A 54 -10.82 -11.79 -8.38
C SER A 54 -10.35 -11.07 -9.63
N ALA A 55 -9.67 -9.94 -9.44
CA ALA A 55 -9.18 -9.08 -10.52
C ALA A 55 -7.70 -8.70 -10.35
N TRP A 56 -7.00 -8.48 -11.46
CA TRP A 56 -5.60 -8.07 -11.53
C TRP A 56 -5.41 -6.96 -12.56
N ALA A 57 -4.60 -5.96 -12.25
CA ALA A 57 -4.13 -5.02 -13.26
C ALA A 57 -2.91 -5.61 -13.96
N LEU A 58 -2.97 -5.70 -15.28
CA LEU A 58 -1.92 -6.36 -16.05
C LEU A 58 -0.79 -5.37 -16.38
N PRO A 59 0.49 -5.77 -16.22
CA PRO A 59 1.62 -4.99 -16.68
C PRO A 59 1.60 -4.85 -18.21
N ALA A 60 2.53 -4.07 -18.77
CA ALA A 60 2.59 -3.82 -20.22
C ALA A 60 2.79 -5.10 -21.06
N GLN A 61 3.52 -6.08 -20.52
CA GLN A 61 3.86 -7.34 -21.20
C GLN A 61 3.49 -8.55 -20.32
N PRO A 62 2.20 -8.88 -20.22
CA PRO A 62 1.77 -10.05 -19.48
C PRO A 62 1.99 -11.33 -20.28
N ALA A 63 2.04 -12.47 -19.60
CA ALA A 63 2.31 -13.80 -20.16
C ALA A 63 1.17 -14.79 -19.85
N GLY A 64 1.31 -16.02 -20.36
CA GLY A 64 0.31 -17.08 -20.20
C GLY A 64 -1.03 -16.69 -20.81
N ASP A 65 -2.13 -17.02 -20.15
CA ASP A 65 -3.50 -16.69 -20.60
C ASP A 65 -3.76 -15.16 -20.68
N TRP A 66 -2.87 -14.35 -20.14
CA TRP A 66 -2.95 -12.88 -20.19
C TRP A 66 -2.14 -12.28 -21.34
N ALA A 67 -1.45 -13.08 -22.14
CA ALA A 67 -0.62 -12.58 -23.24
C ALA A 67 -1.42 -11.68 -24.20
N GLY A 68 -0.83 -10.53 -24.59
CA GLY A 68 -1.47 -9.54 -25.45
C GLY A 68 -2.53 -8.65 -24.78
N GLN A 69 -2.76 -8.77 -23.47
CA GLN A 69 -3.76 -8.00 -22.71
C GLN A 69 -3.12 -6.91 -21.85
N GLY A 70 -1.91 -6.45 -22.15
CA GLY A 70 -1.20 -5.43 -21.38
C GLY A 70 -2.01 -4.18 -21.10
N GLY A 71 -1.88 -3.63 -19.86
CA GLY A 71 -2.58 -2.44 -19.40
C GLY A 71 -4.08 -2.64 -19.12
N ARG A 72 -4.61 -3.86 -19.28
CA ARG A 72 -6.01 -4.19 -18.95
C ARG A 72 -6.15 -4.67 -17.51
N ILE A 73 -7.40 -4.83 -17.09
CA ILE A 73 -7.78 -5.57 -15.89
C ILE A 73 -8.22 -6.95 -16.34
N ALA A 74 -7.61 -8.00 -15.80
CA ALA A 74 -8.07 -9.37 -15.94
C ALA A 74 -8.98 -9.72 -14.78
N VAL A 75 -10.20 -10.17 -15.04
CA VAL A 75 -11.18 -10.63 -14.06
C VAL A 75 -11.39 -12.12 -14.25
N ARG A 76 -11.30 -12.92 -13.21
CA ARG A 76 -11.65 -14.33 -13.23
C ARG A 76 -13.17 -14.47 -13.23
N ALA A 77 -13.76 -14.98 -14.31
CA ALA A 77 -15.20 -15.09 -14.45
C ALA A 77 -15.60 -16.33 -15.27
N ASN A 78 -16.55 -17.13 -14.77
CA ASN A 78 -17.07 -18.33 -15.42
C ASN A 78 -15.98 -19.33 -15.81
N GLY A 79 -14.96 -19.49 -14.95
CA GLY A 79 -13.85 -20.40 -15.21
C GLY A 79 -12.85 -19.90 -16.28
N GLY A 80 -13.04 -18.69 -16.82
CA GLY A 80 -12.18 -18.04 -17.82
C GLY A 80 -11.67 -16.67 -17.38
N TRP A 81 -11.24 -15.86 -18.36
CA TRP A 81 -10.75 -14.51 -18.16
C TRP A 81 -11.60 -13.50 -18.93
N VAL A 82 -12.05 -12.45 -18.26
CA VAL A 82 -12.68 -11.27 -18.86
C VAL A 82 -11.71 -10.10 -18.73
N PHE A 83 -11.46 -9.40 -19.84
CA PHE A 83 -10.53 -8.29 -19.87
C PHE A 83 -11.26 -6.96 -20.01
N LEU A 84 -11.00 -6.04 -19.06
CA LEU A 84 -11.59 -4.71 -19.01
C LEU A 84 -10.50 -3.66 -19.26
N SER A 85 -10.81 -2.61 -20.02
CA SER A 85 -9.89 -1.48 -20.23
C SER A 85 -10.18 -0.40 -19.21
N PRO A 86 -9.27 -0.15 -18.23
CA PRO A 86 -9.45 0.90 -17.27
C PRO A 86 -9.40 2.27 -17.95
N ARG A 87 -10.08 3.25 -17.37
CA ARG A 87 -10.09 4.63 -17.86
C ARG A 87 -9.45 5.55 -16.85
N ARG A 88 -8.94 6.69 -17.31
CA ARG A 88 -8.44 7.76 -16.44
C ARG A 88 -9.49 8.12 -15.39
N GLY A 89 -9.05 8.24 -14.14
CA GLY A 89 -9.92 8.56 -13.01
C GLY A 89 -10.53 7.35 -12.31
N TRP A 90 -10.38 6.12 -12.84
CA TRP A 90 -10.79 4.93 -12.12
C TRP A 90 -9.98 4.77 -10.84
N ARG A 91 -10.63 4.27 -9.79
CA ARG A 91 -10.03 4.00 -8.48
C ARG A 91 -10.09 2.52 -8.19
N ALA A 92 -9.06 2.01 -7.53
CA ALA A 92 -8.98 0.63 -7.07
C ALA A 92 -8.27 0.57 -5.72
N TRP A 93 -8.56 -0.49 -4.95
CA TRP A 93 -7.72 -0.94 -3.85
C TRP A 93 -6.74 -1.97 -4.40
N ILE A 94 -5.45 -1.81 -4.16
CA ILE A 94 -4.41 -2.78 -4.52
C ILE A 94 -4.14 -3.64 -3.29
N ALA A 95 -4.55 -4.90 -3.35
CA ALA A 95 -4.60 -5.74 -2.14
C ALA A 95 -3.22 -6.13 -1.62
N ASP A 96 -2.30 -6.50 -2.51
CA ASP A 96 -0.92 -6.86 -2.14
C ASP A 96 -0.06 -5.67 -1.67
N GLU A 97 -0.46 -4.45 -2.01
CA GLU A 97 0.21 -3.21 -1.58
C GLU A 97 -0.51 -2.51 -0.42
N HIS A 98 -1.69 -2.98 -0.02
CA HIS A 98 -2.55 -2.39 1.01
C HIS A 98 -2.80 -0.88 0.83
N GLN A 99 -3.04 -0.43 -0.42
CA GLN A 99 -3.26 0.99 -0.73
C GLN A 99 -4.28 1.21 -1.84
N SER A 100 -4.87 2.40 -1.83
CA SER A 100 -5.69 2.88 -2.94
C SER A 100 -4.82 3.32 -4.12
N ALA A 101 -5.32 3.13 -5.34
CA ALA A 101 -4.69 3.62 -6.55
C ALA A 101 -5.68 4.38 -7.44
N LEU A 102 -5.16 5.36 -8.21
CA LEU A 102 -5.87 6.11 -9.22
C LEU A 102 -5.25 5.79 -10.59
N HIS A 103 -6.09 5.46 -11.58
CA HIS A 103 -5.62 5.23 -12.95
C HIS A 103 -5.42 6.56 -13.68
N ASP A 104 -4.20 6.83 -14.18
CA ASP A 104 -3.86 8.08 -14.85
C ASP A 104 -4.19 8.12 -16.35
N GLY A 105 -4.73 7.03 -16.88
CA GLY A 105 -4.99 6.79 -18.30
C GLY A 105 -4.04 5.75 -18.91
N THR A 106 -2.89 5.51 -18.27
CA THR A 106 -1.87 4.55 -18.72
C THR A 106 -1.50 3.54 -17.64
N ALA A 107 -1.46 3.96 -16.37
CA ALA A 107 -1.03 3.12 -15.25
C ALA A 107 -1.82 3.42 -13.98
N TRP A 108 -1.81 2.47 -13.05
CA TRP A 108 -2.33 2.62 -11.70
C TRP A 108 -1.29 3.29 -10.80
N ARG A 109 -1.64 4.45 -10.23
CA ARG A 109 -0.77 5.27 -9.36
C ARG A 109 -1.16 5.04 -7.91
N GLY A 110 -0.41 4.17 -7.22
CA GLY A 110 -0.64 3.84 -5.80
C GLY A 110 -0.43 5.04 -4.90
N GLY A 111 -1.33 5.24 -3.92
CA GLY A 111 -1.30 6.37 -3.00
C GLY A 111 -1.71 7.72 -3.60
N ALA A 112 -2.05 7.78 -4.91
CA ALA A 112 -2.44 9.02 -5.55
C ALA A 112 -3.79 9.53 -5.01
N VAL A 113 -3.79 10.78 -4.53
CA VAL A 113 -4.97 11.51 -4.08
C VAL A 113 -5.53 12.37 -5.21
N ALA A 114 -4.64 13.01 -5.98
CA ALA A 114 -4.97 13.85 -7.13
C ALA A 114 -3.90 13.72 -8.22
N LEU A 115 -4.32 13.89 -9.47
CA LEU A 115 -3.45 13.92 -10.65
C LEU A 115 -3.84 15.10 -11.55
N SER A 116 -2.85 15.87 -11.98
CA SER A 116 -3.04 16.93 -12.95
C SER A 116 -3.23 16.38 -14.38
N PRO A 117 -3.70 17.18 -15.34
CA PRO A 117 -3.80 16.75 -16.75
C PRO A 117 -2.47 16.24 -17.34
N SER A 118 -1.34 16.85 -16.97
CA SER A 118 0.02 16.47 -17.38
C SER A 118 0.69 15.45 -16.48
N GLY A 119 -0.04 14.80 -15.54
CA GLY A 119 0.44 13.69 -14.74
C GLY A 119 1.20 14.06 -13.46
N ALA A 120 1.31 15.35 -13.09
CA ALA A 120 1.78 15.68 -11.74
C ALA A 120 0.80 15.12 -10.72
N GLY A 121 1.32 14.47 -9.69
CA GLY A 121 0.53 13.78 -8.68
C GLY A 121 0.80 14.25 -7.26
N SER A 122 -0.24 14.13 -6.44
CA SER A 122 -0.19 14.26 -4.98
C SER A 122 -0.42 12.90 -4.37
N PHE A 123 0.58 12.38 -3.63
CA PHE A 123 0.54 11.05 -3.07
C PHE A 123 0.58 11.10 -1.54
N LEU A 124 -0.33 10.38 -0.88
CA LEU A 124 -0.26 10.08 0.54
C LEU A 124 0.24 8.65 0.70
N GLN A 125 1.32 8.49 1.45
CA GLN A 125 2.02 7.22 1.59
C GLN A 125 2.22 6.87 3.06
N ILE A 126 2.21 5.56 3.33
CA ILE A 126 2.64 4.98 4.60
C ILE A 126 3.72 3.94 4.27
N ARG A 127 4.89 4.09 4.87
CA ARG A 127 5.95 3.09 4.80
C ARG A 127 6.06 2.39 6.15
N GLU A 128 5.54 1.17 6.22
CA GLU A 128 5.63 0.33 7.42
C GLU A 128 6.80 -0.65 7.28
N PHE A 129 7.52 -0.89 8.39
CA PHE A 129 8.62 -1.85 8.46
C PHE A 129 8.92 -2.20 9.91
N ASP A 130 9.54 -3.38 10.10
CA ASP A 130 10.04 -3.84 11.39
C ASP A 130 11.55 -3.59 11.48
N HIS A 131 12.01 -3.15 12.64
CA HIS A 131 13.43 -2.91 12.95
C HIS A 131 13.85 -3.70 14.18
N GLY A 132 14.85 -4.57 14.00
CA GLY A 132 15.53 -5.21 15.11
C GLY A 132 16.48 -4.24 15.80
N VAL A 133 16.26 -4.01 17.10
CA VAL A 133 17.07 -3.07 17.87
C VAL A 133 18.44 -3.67 18.16
N GLY A 134 19.49 -3.04 17.64
CA GLY A 134 20.89 -3.41 17.89
C GLY A 134 21.34 -3.04 19.30
N ALA A 135 22.38 -3.73 19.82
CA ALA A 135 23.02 -3.40 21.09
C ALA A 135 23.80 -2.07 21.00
N GLY A 136 23.79 -1.29 22.09
CA GLY A 136 24.51 -0.01 22.19
C GLY A 136 23.62 1.14 22.68
N ASP A 137 24.16 2.36 22.63
CA ASP A 137 23.47 3.56 23.09
C ASP A 137 22.43 4.05 22.08
N SER A 138 22.56 3.59 20.81
CA SER A 138 21.63 3.88 19.75
C SER A 138 21.46 2.71 18.79
N SER A 139 20.31 2.66 18.10
CA SER A 139 20.03 1.74 17.00
C SER A 139 19.48 2.53 15.84
N VAL A 140 20.06 2.32 14.65
CA VAL A 140 19.79 3.14 13.46
C VAL A 140 19.17 2.26 12.38
N THR A 141 18.08 2.72 11.77
CA THR A 141 17.47 2.05 10.63
C THR A 141 18.25 2.36 9.35
N GLU A 142 17.96 1.66 8.27
CA GLU A 142 18.33 2.14 6.93
C GLU A 142 17.64 3.49 6.62
N GLY A 143 17.90 4.09 5.46
CA GLY A 143 17.25 5.32 4.99
C GLY A 143 15.77 5.10 4.67
N VAL A 144 14.95 5.01 5.70
CA VAL A 144 13.52 4.62 5.62
C VAL A 144 12.59 5.78 5.26
N ILE A 145 12.99 7.02 5.55
CA ILE A 145 12.29 8.21 5.07
C ILE A 145 12.79 8.48 3.65
N PRO A 146 11.92 8.47 2.62
CA PRO A 146 12.36 8.69 1.25
C PRO A 146 12.87 10.12 1.01
N ALA A 147 13.71 10.28 -0.01
CA ALA A 147 14.06 11.61 -0.50
C ALA A 147 12.83 12.31 -1.07
N ASN A 148 12.72 13.61 -0.89
CA ASN A 148 11.61 14.49 -1.30
C ASN A 148 10.27 14.19 -0.61
N ALA A 149 10.27 13.40 0.48
CA ALA A 149 9.10 13.16 1.30
C ALA A 149 8.82 14.34 2.24
N LEU A 150 7.57 14.75 2.34
CA LEU A 150 7.07 15.68 3.35
C LEU A 150 6.44 14.86 4.48
N VAL A 151 7.20 14.58 5.53
CA VAL A 151 6.79 13.75 6.66
C VAL A 151 5.95 14.57 7.63
N PHE A 152 4.82 14.02 8.06
CA PHE A 152 3.96 14.63 9.08
C PHE A 152 3.86 13.79 10.35
N ALA A 153 4.21 12.50 10.30
CA ALA A 153 4.29 11.65 11.48
C ALA A 153 5.23 10.45 11.27
N VAL A 154 5.81 9.97 12.37
CA VAL A 154 6.39 8.63 12.46
C VAL A 154 5.75 7.94 13.67
N THR A 155 4.95 6.91 13.44
CA THR A 155 4.40 6.09 14.52
C THR A 155 5.27 4.87 14.76
N ALA A 156 5.32 4.40 16.01
CA ALA A 156 6.11 3.24 16.40
C ALA A 156 5.37 2.40 17.43
N ARG A 157 5.61 1.09 17.40
CA ARG A 157 5.12 0.13 18.41
C ARG A 157 6.16 -0.93 18.68
N VAL A 158 6.44 -1.18 19.94
CA VAL A 158 7.30 -2.29 20.38
C VAL A 158 6.58 -3.62 20.10
N ILE A 159 7.16 -4.46 19.28
CA ILE A 159 6.64 -5.79 18.89
C ILE A 159 7.39 -6.95 19.56
N ALA A 160 8.66 -6.73 19.95
CA ALA A 160 9.40 -7.59 20.88
C ALA A 160 10.02 -6.70 21.96
N ALA A 161 9.90 -7.10 23.22
CA ALA A 161 10.34 -6.29 24.36
C ALA A 161 11.77 -5.78 24.17
N ILE A 162 11.95 -4.48 24.41
CA ILE A 162 13.27 -3.85 24.39
C ILE A 162 14.02 -4.29 25.65
N THR A 163 15.23 -4.78 25.47
CA THR A 163 16.11 -5.25 26.53
C THR A 163 17.37 -4.41 26.61
N GLY A 164 18.00 -4.39 27.80
CA GLY A 164 19.19 -3.62 28.08
C GLY A 164 19.19 -3.04 29.47
N THR A 165 20.06 -2.06 29.71
CA THR A 165 20.18 -1.34 30.99
C THR A 165 19.40 -0.02 31.00
N LEU A 166 18.80 0.36 29.87
CA LEU A 166 18.08 1.61 29.68
C LEU A 166 16.77 1.66 30.50
N GLY A 167 16.36 2.87 30.91
CA GLY A 167 15.06 3.11 31.55
C GLY A 167 13.94 3.46 30.57
N SER A 168 14.29 4.10 29.45
CA SER A 168 13.39 4.48 28.36
C SER A 168 14.19 4.71 27.08
N TRP A 169 13.52 5.07 25.99
CA TRP A 169 14.17 5.41 24.72
C TRP A 169 13.49 6.58 24.02
N GLN A 170 14.18 7.16 23.06
CA GLN A 170 13.75 8.26 22.21
C GLN A 170 13.76 7.85 20.77
N LEU A 171 12.90 8.47 19.94
CA LEU A 171 12.80 8.26 18.50
C LEU A 171 12.99 9.57 17.75
N GLY A 172 13.95 9.61 16.87
CA GLY A 172 14.22 10.80 16.07
C GLY A 172 15.09 10.54 14.86
N ASN A 173 15.90 11.53 14.53
CA ASN A 173 16.89 11.53 13.46
C ASN A 173 18.23 12.02 14.01
N ALA A 174 19.30 11.94 13.20
CA ALA A 174 20.57 12.57 13.53
C ALA A 174 20.38 14.06 13.84
N GLY A 175 20.90 14.52 14.98
CA GLY A 175 20.76 15.90 15.46
C GLY A 175 19.42 16.28 16.10
N ALA A 176 18.43 15.36 16.16
CA ALA A 176 17.17 15.56 16.88
C ALA A 176 16.64 14.18 17.35
N PRO A 177 17.21 13.62 18.42
CA PRO A 177 16.95 12.25 18.86
C PRO A 177 15.54 12.00 19.38
N ASP A 178 14.82 13.05 19.77
CA ASP A 178 13.48 13.04 20.32
C ASP A 178 12.39 13.57 19.36
N ARG A 179 12.75 13.82 18.10
CA ARG A 179 11.87 14.46 17.10
C ARG A 179 10.48 13.82 17.00
N PHE A 180 10.39 12.50 17.11
CA PHE A 180 9.15 11.74 17.01
C PHE A 180 8.68 11.18 18.35
N GLY A 181 9.42 11.45 19.42
CA GLY A 181 9.01 11.10 20.78
C GLY A 181 10.15 10.77 21.70
N ALA A 182 9.87 10.89 22.99
CA ALA A 182 10.78 10.57 24.08
C ALA A 182 10.06 9.82 25.20
N GLY A 183 10.83 9.16 26.07
CA GLY A 183 10.30 8.47 27.26
C GLY A 183 9.46 7.22 26.92
N MET A 184 9.70 6.59 25.76
CA MET A 184 8.97 5.39 25.39
C MET A 184 9.33 4.21 26.29
N GLY A 185 8.31 3.41 26.65
CA GLY A 185 8.45 2.19 27.44
C GLY A 185 9.09 1.04 26.67
N LEU A 186 9.54 0.01 27.38
CA LEU A 186 10.30 -1.13 26.86
C LEU A 186 9.41 -2.33 26.53
N GLN A 187 8.22 -2.42 27.10
CA GLN A 187 7.36 -3.59 26.98
C GLN A 187 6.65 -3.65 25.63
N VAL A 188 6.31 -4.86 25.21
CA VAL A 188 5.48 -5.09 24.01
C VAL A 188 4.19 -4.27 24.12
N GLY A 189 3.84 -3.57 23.04
CA GLY A 189 2.70 -2.68 22.98
C GLY A 189 3.01 -1.21 23.35
N ALA A 190 4.15 -0.90 23.97
CA ALA A 190 4.59 0.50 24.11
C ALA A 190 4.70 1.16 22.73
N PHE A 191 4.36 2.45 22.63
CA PHE A 191 4.22 3.12 21.35
C PHE A 191 4.68 4.58 21.37
N ALA A 192 4.95 5.11 20.18
CA ALA A 192 5.06 6.54 19.90
C ALA A 192 4.02 6.95 18.84
N ARG A 193 3.46 8.17 19.01
CA ARG A 193 2.63 8.86 18.02
C ARG A 193 3.35 10.09 17.50
N GLY A 194 4.51 9.94 16.96
CA GLY A 194 5.42 11.02 16.59
C GLY A 194 4.86 12.00 15.55
N LEU A 195 3.79 12.71 15.91
CA LEU A 195 3.21 13.80 15.13
C LEU A 195 4.16 15.00 15.15
N LEU A 196 4.42 15.57 13.99
CA LEU A 196 5.16 16.83 13.87
C LEU A 196 4.19 18.01 13.94
N ALA A 197 4.57 19.06 14.66
CA ALA A 197 3.77 20.29 14.74
C ALA A 197 3.62 20.98 13.38
N ALA A 198 4.61 20.81 12.49
CA ALA A 198 4.58 21.18 11.09
C ALA A 198 5.23 20.06 10.25
N PRO A 199 4.69 19.72 9.08
CA PRO A 199 5.31 18.74 8.20
C PRO A 199 6.75 19.13 7.84
N MET A 200 7.64 18.12 7.75
CA MET A 200 9.06 18.34 7.48
C MET A 200 9.48 17.68 6.17
N ALA A 201 10.12 18.46 5.29
CA ALA A 201 10.68 17.94 4.05
C ALA A 201 12.05 17.29 4.28
N TYR A 202 12.24 16.11 3.69
CA TYR A 202 13.49 15.38 3.68
C TYR A 202 13.98 15.26 2.23
N TYR A 203 15.10 15.89 1.91
CA TYR A 203 15.65 15.93 0.55
C TYR A 203 16.57 14.75 0.21
N GLN A 204 16.93 13.96 1.25
CA GLN A 204 17.77 12.76 1.11
C GLN A 204 17.12 11.60 1.87
N PRO A 205 17.37 10.35 1.46
CA PRO A 205 16.98 9.19 2.24
C PRO A 205 17.52 9.34 3.66
N THR A 206 16.62 9.31 4.66
CA THR A 206 16.99 9.61 6.05
C THR A 206 16.64 8.44 6.95
N PRO A 207 17.58 7.95 7.78
CA PRO A 207 17.31 6.92 8.77
C PRO A 207 16.55 7.47 9.98
N LEU A 208 15.84 6.57 10.67
CA LEU A 208 15.38 6.80 12.03
C LEU A 208 16.46 6.36 13.02
N VAL A 209 16.54 7.05 14.12
CA VAL A 209 17.48 6.78 15.22
C VAL A 209 16.69 6.54 16.50
N LEU A 210 16.89 5.37 17.08
CA LEU A 210 16.46 5.07 18.45
C LEU A 210 17.63 5.37 19.37
N THR A 211 17.41 6.14 20.43
CA THR A 211 18.43 6.50 21.41
C THR A 211 18.00 6.02 22.79
N ALA A 212 18.86 5.26 23.45
CA ALA A 212 18.63 4.79 24.82
C ALA A 212 18.74 5.95 25.82
N THR A 213 17.94 5.92 26.85
CA THR A 213 17.97 6.90 27.95
C THR A 213 18.22 6.17 29.28
N GLY A 214 19.29 6.53 29.97
CA GLY A 214 19.66 5.96 31.25
C GLY A 214 20.30 4.57 31.16
N GLY A 215 20.96 4.26 30.05
CA GLY A 215 21.65 2.99 29.81
C GLY A 215 21.77 2.68 28.33
N SER A 216 21.88 1.42 27.95
CA SER A 216 22.06 0.97 26.57
C SER A 216 21.07 -0.14 26.19
N PHE A 217 20.80 -0.30 24.90
CA PHE A 217 20.05 -1.41 24.32
C PHE A 217 20.88 -2.70 24.35
N SER A 218 20.19 -3.85 24.47
CA SER A 218 20.75 -5.17 24.21
C SER A 218 19.96 -5.91 23.12
N GLY A 219 18.74 -5.49 22.78
CA GLY A 219 17.90 -6.09 21.75
C GLY A 219 16.44 -5.67 21.86
N GLY A 220 15.62 -6.31 21.07
CA GLY A 220 14.18 -6.05 20.93
C GLY A 220 13.79 -5.80 19.49
N ALA A 221 12.50 -5.46 19.25
CA ALA A 221 12.04 -5.08 17.91
C ALA A 221 10.92 -4.06 17.97
N VAL A 222 10.93 -3.13 17.03
CA VAL A 222 9.94 -2.06 16.90
C VAL A 222 9.41 -2.03 15.49
N ARG A 223 8.07 -1.98 15.34
CA ARG A 223 7.39 -1.70 14.08
C ARG A 223 7.20 -0.21 13.95
N PHE A 224 7.59 0.34 12.82
CA PHE A 224 7.47 1.74 12.47
C PHE A 224 6.52 1.93 11.29
N ALA A 225 5.83 3.07 11.26
CA ALA A 225 5.17 3.56 10.07
C ALA A 225 5.52 5.04 9.88
N VAL A 226 6.14 5.36 8.75
CA VAL A 226 6.42 6.72 8.29
C VAL A 226 5.23 7.20 7.47
N HIS A 227 4.59 8.28 7.88
CA HIS A 227 3.45 8.90 7.21
C HIS A 227 3.92 10.16 6.50
N TYR A 228 3.79 10.18 5.17
CA TYR A 228 4.32 11.29 4.38
C TYR A 228 3.50 11.59 3.13
N PHE A 229 3.67 12.80 2.64
CA PHE A 229 3.19 13.25 1.35
C PHE A 229 4.37 13.32 0.38
N GLU A 230 4.13 12.95 -0.87
CA GLU A 230 5.11 13.01 -1.95
C GLU A 230 4.46 13.65 -3.18
N PRO A 231 4.98 14.78 -3.71
CA PRO A 231 4.56 15.32 -4.99
C PRO A 231 5.37 14.69 -6.12
N SER A 232 4.76 14.47 -7.28
CA SER A 232 5.51 14.15 -8.51
C SER A 232 5.49 15.33 -9.48
N LEU A 233 6.50 15.37 -10.35
CA LEU A 233 6.61 16.38 -11.38
C LEU A 233 5.54 16.17 -12.48
N PRO A 234 5.09 17.24 -13.16
CA PRO A 234 4.33 17.10 -14.40
C PRO A 234 5.18 16.42 -15.47
N GLY A 235 4.55 15.62 -16.32
CA GLY A 235 5.18 15.09 -17.53
C GLY A 235 5.48 16.19 -18.55
N GLU A 236 6.40 15.91 -19.47
CA GLU A 236 6.74 16.78 -20.61
C GLU A 236 5.58 16.87 -21.61
#